data_5fd143cc55d0f36d7084311d4e6aa556
#
_entry.id   5fd143cc55d0f36d7084311d4e6aa556
#
_cell.length_a   1.000
_cell.length_b   1.000
_cell.length_c   1.000
_cell.angle_alpha   90.00
_cell.angle_beta   90.00
_cell.angle_gamma   90.00
#
_symmetry.space_group_name_H-M   'P 1'
#
loop_
_entity.id
_entity.type
_entity.pdbx_description
1 polymer ?
#
loop_
_entity_poly.entity_id
_entity_poly.type
_entity_poly.pdbx_seq_one_letter_code
_entity_poly.pdbx_strand_id
1 'polypeptide(L)'
;MGTQEFQEKLMSLQGNLLNFAYMLTSNRDNAYDLLQDTTLKALDNESKYVDNTNFKGWVFTIMRNIFINNYRRVVRSATVIDQTEDLYHLNLSQDSGLETPEGSFGANEISDAINAFPDEYRIPFSMHVAGYKYNEIAEKMNLPLGTIKSRIFFARKKLQTQFADYR
;
A
#
# COMPACT_ATOMS: atom_id res chain seq x y z
N MET A 1 24.93 -5.82 -12.21
CA MET A 1 24.05 -4.85 -12.92
C MET A 1 24.72 -3.48 -12.92
N GLY A 2 24.82 -2.86 -14.08
CA GLY A 2 25.39 -1.53 -14.17
C GLY A 2 24.41 -0.47 -13.69
N THR A 3 24.94 0.68 -13.34
CA THR A 3 24.12 1.78 -12.84
C THR A 3 23.04 2.19 -13.83
N GLN A 4 23.38 2.28 -15.11
CA GLN A 4 22.42 2.66 -16.13
C GLN A 4 21.31 1.62 -16.25
N GLU A 5 21.65 0.33 -16.24
CA GLU A 5 20.67 -0.73 -16.31
C GLU A 5 19.74 -0.71 -15.09
N PHE A 6 20.30 -0.47 -13.90
CA PHE A 6 19.52 -0.34 -12.69
C PHE A 6 18.50 0.79 -12.81
N GLN A 7 18.95 1.96 -13.27
CA GLN A 7 18.07 3.12 -13.42
C GLN A 7 16.99 2.85 -14.45
N GLU A 8 17.31 2.21 -15.55
CA GLU A 8 16.32 1.88 -16.58
C GLU A 8 15.25 0.93 -16.06
N LYS A 9 15.66 -0.09 -15.30
CA LYS A 9 14.72 -1.03 -14.69
C LYS A 9 13.84 -0.34 -13.67
N LEU A 10 14.42 0.53 -12.86
CA LEU A 10 13.67 1.27 -11.85
C LEU A 10 12.63 2.18 -12.52
N MET A 11 13.01 2.86 -13.60
CA MET A 11 12.09 3.72 -14.32
C MET A 11 10.97 2.92 -14.99
N SER A 12 11.26 1.71 -15.45
CA SER A 12 10.24 0.87 -16.06
C SER A 12 9.17 0.41 -15.07
N LEU A 13 9.46 0.47 -13.78
CA LEU A 13 8.51 0.08 -12.75
C LEU A 13 7.66 1.23 -12.21
N GLN A 14 7.90 2.46 -12.67
CA GLN A 14 7.24 3.63 -12.08
C GLN A 14 5.71 3.54 -12.11
N GLY A 15 5.14 3.08 -13.22
CA GLY A 15 3.69 2.91 -13.31
C GLY A 15 3.14 1.89 -12.31
N ASN A 16 3.80 0.74 -12.23
CA ASN A 16 3.39 -0.31 -11.29
C ASN A 16 3.55 0.15 -9.84
N LEU A 17 4.64 0.86 -9.55
CA LEU A 17 4.87 1.38 -8.21
C LEU A 17 3.84 2.43 -7.82
N LEU A 18 3.46 3.30 -8.75
CA LEU A 18 2.44 4.31 -8.47
C LEU A 18 1.10 3.66 -8.15
N ASN A 19 0.71 2.64 -8.91
CA ASN A 19 -0.53 1.91 -8.65
C ASN A 19 -0.50 1.25 -7.26
N PHE A 20 0.62 0.64 -6.90
CA PHE A 20 0.76 0.04 -5.58
C PHE A 20 0.73 1.10 -4.48
N ALA A 21 1.41 2.23 -4.69
CA ALA A 21 1.40 3.33 -3.74
C ALA A 21 -0.02 3.87 -3.54
N TYR A 22 -0.78 4.01 -4.61
CA TYR A 22 -2.16 4.46 -4.51
C TYR A 22 -3.03 3.46 -3.73
N MET A 23 -2.82 2.18 -3.97
CA MET A 23 -3.54 1.15 -3.22
C MET A 23 -3.25 1.23 -1.72
N LEU A 24 -2.00 1.50 -1.37
CA LEU A 24 -1.60 1.59 0.03
C LEU A 24 -2.10 2.88 0.70
N THR A 25 -2.01 4.00 0.02
CA THR A 25 -2.27 5.32 0.62
C THR A 25 -3.68 5.84 0.43
N SER A 26 -4.37 5.38 -0.59
CA SER A 26 -5.73 5.84 -0.97
C SER A 26 -5.80 7.35 -1.23
N ASN A 27 -4.66 7.96 -1.53
CA ASN A 27 -4.57 9.41 -1.73
C ASN A 27 -3.53 9.69 -2.80
N ARG A 28 -3.86 10.57 -3.74
CA ARG A 28 -2.99 10.85 -4.88
C ARG A 28 -1.66 11.45 -4.46
N ASP A 29 -1.71 12.50 -3.66
CA ASP A 29 -0.50 13.19 -3.25
C ASP A 29 0.40 12.30 -2.42
N ASN A 30 -0.19 11.54 -1.50
CA ASN A 30 0.56 10.60 -0.67
C ASN A 30 1.16 9.48 -1.52
N ALA A 31 0.45 9.05 -2.56
CA ALA A 31 0.96 8.03 -3.46
C ALA A 31 2.19 8.52 -4.21
N TYR A 32 2.16 9.74 -4.73
CA TYR A 32 3.32 10.32 -5.41
C TYR A 32 4.48 10.51 -4.46
N ASP A 33 4.22 10.97 -3.24
CA ASP A 33 5.27 11.11 -2.23
C ASP A 33 5.91 9.76 -1.92
N LEU A 34 5.08 8.74 -1.74
CA LEU A 34 5.58 7.39 -1.47
C LEU A 34 6.40 6.86 -2.65
N LEU A 35 5.97 7.12 -3.86
CA LEU A 35 6.71 6.74 -5.06
C LEU A 35 8.08 7.42 -5.10
N GLN A 36 8.14 8.71 -4.83
CA GLN A 36 9.40 9.44 -4.80
C GLN A 36 10.33 8.90 -3.72
N ASP A 37 9.82 8.71 -2.52
CA ASP A 37 10.62 8.19 -1.41
C ASP A 37 11.17 6.80 -1.74
N THR A 38 10.36 5.97 -2.36
CA THR A 38 10.77 4.62 -2.76
C THR A 38 11.87 4.68 -3.82
N THR A 39 11.69 5.52 -4.82
CA THR A 39 12.67 5.67 -5.90
C THR A 39 14.01 6.16 -5.36
N LEU A 40 13.99 7.17 -4.50
CA LEU A 40 15.21 7.69 -3.88
C LEU A 40 15.88 6.62 -3.01
N LYS A 41 15.10 5.90 -2.23
CA LYS A 41 15.64 4.84 -1.37
C LYS A 41 16.27 3.72 -2.19
N ALA A 42 15.64 3.34 -3.28
CA ALA A 42 16.18 2.33 -4.18
C ALA A 42 17.52 2.78 -4.77
N LEU A 43 17.59 4.03 -5.22
CA LEU A 43 18.83 4.59 -5.76
C LEU A 43 19.94 4.64 -4.71
N ASP A 44 19.61 5.05 -3.50
CA ASP A 44 20.57 5.12 -2.40
C ASP A 44 21.08 3.73 -2.01
N ASN A 45 20.30 2.71 -2.23
CA ASN A 45 20.66 1.34 -1.87
C ASN A 45 21.01 0.47 -3.06
N GLU A 46 21.35 1.08 -4.19
CA GLU A 46 21.72 0.35 -5.38
C GLU A 46 22.81 -0.70 -5.10
N SER A 47 23.81 -0.33 -4.33
CA SER A 47 24.93 -1.21 -4.00
C SER A 47 24.52 -2.43 -3.16
N LYS A 48 23.36 -2.35 -2.54
CA LYS A 48 22.84 -3.46 -1.71
C LYS A 48 22.01 -4.45 -2.49
N TYR A 49 21.65 -4.11 -3.72
CA TYR A 49 20.88 -5.03 -4.55
C TYR A 49 21.78 -6.13 -5.07
N VAL A 50 21.34 -7.38 -4.93
CA VAL A 50 22.07 -8.55 -5.40
C VAL A 50 21.59 -8.91 -6.80
N ASP A 51 22.52 -8.93 -7.75
CA ASP A 51 22.19 -9.24 -9.14
C ASP A 51 21.54 -10.61 -9.29
N ASN A 52 20.68 -10.74 -10.28
CA ASN A 52 19.98 -11.97 -10.63
C ASN A 52 18.98 -12.42 -9.57
N THR A 53 18.56 -11.49 -8.68
CA THR A 53 17.45 -11.73 -7.78
C THR A 53 16.22 -10.99 -8.31
N ASN A 54 15.12 -11.07 -7.57
CA ASN A 54 13.87 -10.46 -7.99
C ASN A 54 13.91 -8.94 -7.77
N PHE A 55 14.31 -8.20 -8.81
CA PHE A 55 14.44 -6.75 -8.73
C PHE A 55 13.09 -6.08 -8.38
N LYS A 56 12.03 -6.50 -9.05
CA LYS A 56 10.70 -5.94 -8.80
C LYS A 56 10.29 -6.15 -7.36
N GLY A 57 10.45 -7.36 -6.85
CA GLY A 57 10.12 -7.67 -5.44
C GLY A 57 10.95 -6.85 -4.47
N TRP A 58 12.22 -6.63 -4.80
CA TRP A 58 13.12 -5.83 -3.95
C TRP A 58 12.63 -4.39 -3.85
N VAL A 59 12.26 -3.77 -4.96
CA VAL A 59 11.77 -2.39 -4.96
C VAL A 59 10.41 -2.29 -4.26
N PHE A 60 9.51 -3.23 -4.54
CA PHE A 60 8.19 -3.23 -3.89
C PHE A 60 8.30 -3.41 -2.37
N THR A 61 9.28 -4.20 -1.92
CA THR A 61 9.55 -4.35 -0.50
C THR A 61 10.00 -3.03 0.12
N ILE A 62 10.83 -2.27 -0.58
CA ILE A 62 11.24 -0.94 -0.12
C ILE A 62 10.01 -0.05 0.07
N MET A 63 9.13 -0.01 -0.90
CA MET A 63 7.92 0.81 -0.81
C MET A 63 7.04 0.39 0.37
N ARG A 64 6.80 -0.91 0.51
CA ARG A 64 6.00 -1.43 1.61
C ARG A 64 6.59 -1.05 2.96
N ASN A 65 7.91 -1.18 3.10
CA ASN A 65 8.58 -0.85 4.37
C ASN A 65 8.50 0.63 4.69
N ILE A 66 8.65 1.51 3.70
CA ILE A 66 8.48 2.95 3.90
C ILE A 66 7.05 3.25 4.36
N PHE A 67 6.08 2.66 3.70
CA PHE A 67 4.67 2.87 4.06
C PHE A 67 4.38 2.39 5.48
N ILE A 68 4.86 1.21 5.84
CA ILE A 68 4.65 0.66 7.20
C ILE A 68 5.27 1.57 8.24
N ASN A 69 6.48 2.04 8.01
CA ASN A 69 7.16 2.93 8.96
C ASN A 69 6.43 4.26 9.11
N ASN A 70 5.93 4.81 8.02
CA ASN A 70 5.15 6.04 8.07
C ASN A 70 3.83 5.83 8.82
N TYR A 71 3.18 4.72 8.56
CA TYR A 71 1.92 4.37 9.21
C TYR A 71 2.11 4.24 10.72
N ARG A 72 3.14 3.51 11.14
CA ARG A 72 3.46 3.34 12.56
C ARG A 72 3.76 4.67 13.25
N ARG A 73 4.44 5.56 12.56
CA ARG A 73 4.74 6.89 13.11
C ARG A 73 3.48 7.69 13.33
N VAL A 74 2.55 7.67 12.38
CA VAL A 74 1.28 8.38 12.50
C VAL A 74 0.45 7.79 13.64
N VAL A 75 0.36 6.48 13.73
CA VAL A 75 -0.40 5.83 14.80
C VAL A 75 0.17 6.20 16.17
N ARG A 76 1.49 6.26 16.31
CA ARG A 76 2.12 6.65 17.58
C ARG A 76 1.84 8.11 17.94
N SER A 77 1.81 8.99 16.97
CA SER A 77 1.55 10.42 17.24
C SER A 77 0.08 10.68 17.58
N ALA A 78 -0.80 9.75 17.25
CA ALA A 78 -2.24 9.87 17.49
C ALA A 78 -2.68 9.20 18.80
N THR A 79 -1.77 8.99 19.76
CA THR A 79 -2.02 8.18 20.94
C THR A 79 -3.10 8.69 21.88
N VAL A 80 -3.38 9.98 21.85
CA VAL A 80 -4.34 10.60 22.80
C VAL A 80 -5.73 10.73 22.17
N ILE A 81 -5.83 10.57 20.87
CA ILE A 81 -7.07 10.73 20.13
C ILE A 81 -7.53 9.35 19.69
N ASP A 82 -8.80 9.22 19.38
CA ASP A 82 -9.33 7.97 18.86
C ASP A 82 -8.52 7.57 17.62
N GLN A 83 -7.68 6.57 17.77
CA GLN A 83 -6.78 6.13 16.72
C GLN A 83 -7.54 5.68 15.47
N THR A 84 -8.69 5.06 15.66
CA THR A 84 -9.51 4.63 14.55
C THR A 84 -10.01 5.82 13.74
N GLU A 85 -10.41 6.88 14.43
CA GLU A 85 -10.86 8.10 13.77
C GLU A 85 -9.73 8.76 13.02
N ASP A 86 -8.54 8.83 13.61
CA ASP A 86 -7.40 9.41 12.93
C ASP A 86 -6.99 8.63 11.71
N LEU A 87 -7.02 7.31 11.79
CA LEU A 87 -6.74 6.47 10.64
C LEU A 87 -7.79 6.69 9.55
N TYR A 88 -9.02 6.86 9.95
CA TYR A 88 -10.10 7.18 9.04
C TYR A 88 -9.81 8.49 8.31
N HIS A 89 -9.46 9.54 9.03
CA HIS A 89 -9.17 10.85 8.44
C HIS A 89 -7.96 10.79 7.51
N LEU A 90 -6.93 10.09 7.89
CA LEU A 90 -5.75 9.93 7.05
C LEU A 90 -6.08 9.28 5.73
N ASN A 91 -7.00 8.33 5.75
CA ASN A 91 -7.37 7.61 4.54
C ASN A 91 -8.48 8.30 3.77
N LEU A 92 -9.19 9.23 4.38
CA LEU A 92 -10.26 9.96 3.73
C LEU A 92 -9.81 11.19 2.98
N SER A 93 -8.60 11.62 3.14
CA SER A 93 -8.07 12.73 2.37
C SER A 93 -7.90 12.36 0.92
N GLN A 94 -8.72 11.43 0.46
CA GLN A 94 -8.66 10.95 -0.89
C GLN A 94 -9.14 12.00 -1.87
N ASP A 95 -8.49 12.01 -2.96
CA ASP A 95 -8.97 12.71 -4.13
C ASP A 95 -9.74 11.71 -4.97
N SER A 96 -11.04 11.82 -4.90
CA SER A 96 -11.91 10.89 -5.61
C SER A 96 -11.82 11.04 -7.13
N GLY A 97 -11.23 12.11 -7.60
CA GLY A 97 -11.07 12.33 -9.02
C GLY A 97 -9.77 11.78 -9.57
N LEU A 98 -9.05 11.03 -8.78
CA LEU A 98 -7.78 10.52 -9.21
C LEU A 98 -7.91 9.49 -10.31
N GLU A 99 -7.28 9.78 -11.41
CA GLU A 99 -7.11 8.83 -12.48
C GLU A 99 -5.63 8.77 -12.84
N THR A 100 -5.13 7.57 -12.99
CA THR A 100 -3.76 7.36 -13.43
C THR A 100 -3.79 6.86 -14.86
N PRO A 101 -3.53 7.75 -15.82
CA PRO A 101 -3.66 7.37 -17.24
C PRO A 101 -2.79 6.18 -17.62
N GLU A 102 -1.63 6.07 -17.03
CA GLU A 102 -0.69 5.00 -17.33
C GLU A 102 -0.88 3.78 -16.46
N GLY A 103 -1.87 3.80 -15.58
CA GLY A 103 -2.09 2.67 -14.71
C GLY A 103 -2.63 1.49 -15.47
N SER A 104 -2.28 0.29 -15.04
CA SER A 104 -2.92 -0.90 -15.55
C SER A 104 -4.41 -0.80 -15.22
N PHE A 105 -5.24 -1.06 -16.21
CA PHE A 105 -6.69 -0.97 -16.05
C PHE A 105 -7.20 -1.78 -14.86
N GLY A 106 -6.77 -3.05 -14.76
CA GLY A 106 -7.19 -3.92 -13.66
C GLY A 106 -6.70 -3.45 -12.29
N ALA A 107 -5.48 -2.91 -12.22
CA ALA A 107 -4.91 -2.44 -10.97
C ALA A 107 -5.68 -1.23 -10.43
N ASN A 108 -6.07 -0.31 -11.31
CA ASN A 108 -6.85 0.85 -10.90
C ASN A 108 -8.23 0.45 -10.39
N GLU A 109 -8.87 -0.51 -11.05
CA GLU A 109 -10.17 -0.98 -10.62
C GLU A 109 -10.12 -1.66 -9.26
N ILE A 110 -9.07 -2.44 -9.00
CA ILE A 110 -8.90 -3.09 -7.71
C ILE A 110 -8.67 -2.04 -6.61
N SER A 111 -7.83 -1.05 -6.87
CA SER A 111 -7.60 0.04 -5.92
C SER A 111 -8.87 0.80 -5.60
N ASP A 112 -9.66 1.10 -6.62
CA ASP A 112 -10.92 1.81 -6.43
C ASP A 112 -11.91 0.97 -5.63
N ALA A 113 -11.95 -0.34 -5.87
CA ALA A 113 -12.83 -1.23 -5.13
C ALA A 113 -12.45 -1.30 -3.65
N ILE A 114 -11.14 -1.35 -3.35
CA ILE A 114 -10.66 -1.36 -1.98
C ILE A 114 -11.02 -0.03 -1.30
N ASN A 115 -10.84 1.07 -1.99
CA ASN A 115 -11.13 2.39 -1.45
C ASN A 115 -12.62 2.61 -1.19
N ALA A 116 -13.47 1.86 -1.89
CA ALA A 116 -14.92 1.92 -1.71
C ALA A 116 -15.41 1.10 -0.51
N PHE A 117 -14.56 0.26 0.07
CA PHE A 117 -14.98 -0.52 1.25
C PHE A 117 -15.23 0.40 2.44
N PRO A 118 -16.17 0.04 3.32
CA PRO A 118 -16.28 0.70 4.62
C PRO A 118 -14.96 0.62 5.38
N ASP A 119 -14.69 1.63 6.21
CA ASP A 119 -13.43 1.71 6.94
C ASP A 119 -13.13 0.47 7.76
N GLU A 120 -14.16 -0.14 8.34
CA GLU A 120 -13.99 -1.34 9.17
C GLU A 120 -13.37 -2.50 8.41
N TYR A 121 -13.51 -2.52 7.09
CA TYR A 121 -12.91 -3.55 6.23
C TYR A 121 -11.68 -3.01 5.51
N ARG A 122 -11.74 -1.78 5.05
CA ARG A 122 -10.67 -1.19 4.26
C ARG A 122 -9.38 -1.03 5.06
N ILE A 123 -9.48 -0.52 6.27
CA ILE A 123 -8.29 -0.23 7.07
C ILE A 123 -7.52 -1.51 7.41
N PRO A 124 -8.14 -2.55 8.00
CA PRO A 124 -7.37 -3.77 8.28
C PRO A 124 -6.87 -4.45 7.02
N PHE A 125 -7.66 -4.44 5.94
CA PHE A 125 -7.22 -5.06 4.69
C PHE A 125 -6.01 -4.34 4.11
N SER A 126 -6.02 -3.01 4.10
CA SER A 126 -4.89 -2.21 3.61
C SER A 126 -3.65 -2.44 4.45
N MET A 127 -3.78 -2.55 5.77
CA MET A 127 -2.66 -2.85 6.64
C MET A 127 -2.07 -4.23 6.34
N HIS A 128 -2.95 -5.20 6.08
CA HIS A 128 -2.49 -6.55 5.75
C HIS A 128 -1.71 -6.55 4.42
N VAL A 129 -2.22 -5.86 3.41
CA VAL A 129 -1.53 -5.73 2.12
C VAL A 129 -0.18 -5.05 2.30
N ALA A 130 -0.10 -4.07 3.20
CA ALA A 130 1.14 -3.36 3.50
C ALA A 130 2.17 -4.22 4.24
N GLY A 131 1.77 -5.40 4.72
CA GLY A 131 2.70 -6.33 5.35
C GLY A 131 2.56 -6.49 6.85
N TYR A 132 1.57 -5.85 7.48
CA TYR A 132 1.32 -6.06 8.91
C TYR A 132 0.78 -7.46 9.13
N LYS A 133 1.19 -8.05 10.26
CA LYS A 133 0.62 -9.32 10.70
C LYS A 133 -0.73 -9.10 11.36
N TYR A 134 -1.57 -10.12 11.38
CA TYR A 134 -2.92 -10.01 11.96
C TYR A 134 -2.88 -9.54 13.40
N ASN A 135 -1.98 -10.07 14.21
CA ASN A 135 -1.87 -9.65 15.60
C ASN A 135 -1.41 -8.20 15.74
N GLU A 136 -0.55 -7.73 14.85
CA GLU A 136 -0.15 -6.34 14.83
C GLU A 136 -1.33 -5.42 14.49
N ILE A 137 -2.14 -5.82 13.51
CA ILE A 137 -3.33 -5.06 13.11
C ILE A 137 -4.32 -5.01 14.27
N ALA A 138 -4.55 -6.14 14.92
CA ALA A 138 -5.46 -6.22 16.06
C ALA A 138 -5.04 -5.28 17.19
N GLU A 139 -3.75 -5.25 17.47
CA GLU A 139 -3.22 -4.37 18.49
C GLU A 139 -3.38 -2.90 18.13
N LYS A 140 -3.05 -2.54 16.90
CA LYS A 140 -3.13 -1.16 16.43
C LYS A 140 -4.55 -0.64 16.35
N MET A 141 -5.48 -1.48 15.98
CA MET A 141 -6.90 -1.11 15.88
C MET A 141 -7.65 -1.33 17.19
N ASN A 142 -7.00 -1.92 18.20
CA ASN A 142 -7.62 -2.23 19.47
C ASN A 142 -8.88 -3.09 19.30
N LEU A 143 -8.74 -4.15 18.51
CA LEU A 143 -9.82 -5.09 18.21
C LEU A 143 -9.34 -6.51 18.42
N PRO A 144 -10.27 -7.44 18.69
CA PRO A 144 -9.89 -8.86 18.84
C PRO A 144 -9.29 -9.41 17.55
N LEU A 145 -8.35 -10.34 17.72
CA LEU A 145 -7.71 -10.98 16.57
C LEU A 145 -8.71 -11.64 15.62
N GLY A 146 -9.72 -12.31 16.18
CA GLY A 146 -10.76 -12.95 15.39
C GLY A 146 -11.54 -11.97 14.52
N THR A 147 -11.78 -10.77 15.05
CA THR A 147 -12.46 -9.72 14.29
C THR A 147 -11.61 -9.28 13.10
N ILE A 148 -10.32 -9.11 13.30
CA ILE A 148 -9.42 -8.74 12.20
C ILE A 148 -9.39 -9.82 11.13
N LYS A 149 -9.27 -11.08 11.53
CA LYS A 149 -9.28 -12.20 10.60
C LYS A 149 -10.57 -12.23 9.77
N SER A 150 -11.72 -12.04 10.42
CA SER A 150 -13.01 -12.04 9.74
C SER A 150 -13.12 -10.89 8.75
N ARG A 151 -12.71 -9.69 9.15
CA ARG A 151 -12.80 -8.52 8.29
C ARG A 151 -11.92 -8.65 7.07
N ILE A 152 -10.71 -9.14 7.23
CA ILE A 152 -9.80 -9.34 6.10
C ILE A 152 -10.34 -10.45 5.19
N PHE A 153 -10.86 -11.50 5.77
CA PHE A 153 -11.48 -12.59 5.00
C PHE A 153 -12.63 -12.07 4.13
N PHE A 154 -13.54 -11.30 4.71
CA PHE A 154 -14.69 -10.78 3.97
C PHE A 154 -14.28 -9.80 2.88
N ALA A 155 -13.30 -8.94 3.16
CA ALA A 155 -12.78 -8.02 2.16
C ALA A 155 -12.18 -8.77 0.98
N ARG A 156 -11.38 -9.78 1.27
CA ARG A 156 -10.75 -10.61 0.22
C ARG A 156 -11.81 -11.34 -0.60
N LYS A 157 -12.78 -11.91 0.07
CA LYS A 157 -13.84 -12.66 -0.63
C LYS A 157 -14.66 -11.74 -1.52
N LYS A 158 -14.96 -10.54 -1.06
CA LYS A 158 -15.71 -9.57 -1.84
C LYS A 158 -14.94 -9.17 -3.10
N LEU A 159 -13.62 -8.95 -2.98
CA LEU A 159 -12.78 -8.67 -4.12
C LEU A 159 -12.74 -9.84 -5.10
N GLN A 160 -12.60 -11.05 -4.59
CA GLN A 160 -12.59 -12.24 -5.44
C GLN A 160 -13.88 -12.39 -6.23
N THR A 161 -15.01 -12.11 -5.61
CA THR A 161 -16.31 -12.17 -6.27
C THR A 161 -16.46 -11.07 -7.31
N GLN A 162 -16.06 -9.85 -6.96
CA GLN A 162 -16.20 -8.69 -7.82
C GLN A 162 -15.30 -8.79 -9.05
N PHE A 163 -14.13 -9.41 -8.91
CA PHE A 163 -13.14 -9.50 -9.98
C PHE A 163 -12.93 -10.94 -10.46
N ALA A 164 -13.97 -11.77 -10.36
CA ALA A 164 -13.86 -13.18 -10.78
C ALA A 164 -13.47 -13.30 -12.27
N ASP A 165 -13.90 -12.36 -13.09
CA ASP A 165 -13.62 -12.39 -14.54
C ASP A 165 -12.22 -11.94 -14.90
N TYR A 166 -11.43 -11.46 -13.94
CA TYR A 166 -10.09 -10.94 -14.18
C TYR A 166 -8.97 -11.96 -13.94
N ARG A 167 -9.31 -13.17 -13.78
CA ARG A 167 -8.32 -14.22 -13.55
C ARG A 167 -7.63 -14.68 -14.80
#